data_dd95bd887154c4656f96a1530ca6f8dc
#
_entry.id   dd95bd887154c4656f96a1530ca6f8dc
#
_cell.length_a   1.000
_cell.length_b   1.000
_cell.length_c   1.000
_cell.angle_alpha   90.00
_cell.angle_beta   90.00
_cell.angle_gamma   90.00
#
_symmetry.space_group_name_H-M   'P 1'
#
loop_
_entity.id
_entity.type
_entity.pdbx_description
1 polymer ?
#
loop_
_entity_poly.entity_id
_entity_poly.type
_entity_poly.pdbx_seq_one_letter_code
_entity_poly.pdbx_strand_id
1 'polypeptide(L)'
;MSELANLLDIARRAAALAGEVIMPLYASGTSVELKADRTPVTAADRNAELAIRDFLARECPGHGILGEEFGESPGDGRHRWILDPIDGTKSFVHHVPLFGTLVALERDGVPVVGVIACHAAGETASAAIGLGAFLNGEPIHVSEVDRIEDATVSMTSYARTEAMHPRGFASLVSRCGLARAWGDCYGYLMVAAGRAEVMLDPEMSIWDAAALYPVITEAGGGFSQWDGTPGVGGSVVATNGVLHEAVLSALREDATK
;
A
#
# COMPACT_ATOMS: atom_id res chain seq x y z
N MET A 1 -23.09 7.28 -12.73
CA MET A 1 -21.73 6.91 -12.34
C MET A 1 -21.39 5.57 -12.99
N SER A 2 -20.13 5.38 -13.43
CA SER A 2 -19.69 4.04 -13.89
C SER A 2 -19.67 3.05 -12.71
N GLU A 3 -19.70 1.75 -13.01
CA GLU A 3 -19.58 0.70 -11.98
C GLU A 3 -18.34 0.90 -11.10
N LEU A 4 -17.17 1.13 -11.71
CA LEU A 4 -15.91 1.36 -10.99
C LEU A 4 -15.94 2.63 -10.12
N ALA A 5 -16.63 3.69 -10.56
CA ALA A 5 -16.77 4.89 -9.74
C ALA A 5 -17.61 4.64 -8.47
N ASN A 6 -18.65 3.80 -8.57
CA ASN A 6 -19.44 3.40 -7.41
C ASN A 6 -18.63 2.50 -6.47
N LEU A 7 -17.86 1.55 -7.01
CA LEU A 7 -17.00 0.66 -6.22
C LEU A 7 -15.86 1.42 -5.53
N LEU A 8 -15.32 2.45 -6.17
CA LEU A 8 -14.34 3.36 -5.56
C LEU A 8 -14.95 4.16 -4.39
N ASP A 9 -16.20 4.63 -4.53
CA ASP A 9 -16.90 5.30 -3.43
C ASP A 9 -17.11 4.34 -2.24
N ILE A 10 -17.53 3.11 -2.52
CA ILE A 10 -17.68 2.06 -1.49
C ILE A 10 -16.34 1.80 -0.78
N ALA A 11 -15.22 1.68 -1.52
CA ALA A 11 -13.89 1.48 -0.95
C ALA A 11 -13.47 2.64 -0.04
N ARG A 12 -13.72 3.89 -0.47
CA ARG A 12 -13.43 5.09 0.34
C ARG A 12 -14.24 5.09 1.65
N ARG A 13 -15.51 4.75 1.58
CA ARG A 13 -16.40 4.66 2.76
C ARG A 13 -15.98 3.54 3.70
N ALA A 14 -15.58 2.39 3.16
CA ALA A 14 -15.03 1.27 3.95
C ALA A 14 -13.75 1.68 4.70
N ALA A 15 -12.81 2.35 4.03
CA ALA A 15 -11.59 2.85 4.65
C ALA A 15 -11.87 3.95 5.70
N ALA A 16 -12.82 4.86 5.44
CA ALA A 16 -13.22 5.88 6.41
C ALA A 16 -13.81 5.25 7.69
N LEU A 17 -14.68 4.24 7.54
CA LEU A 17 -15.25 3.49 8.66
C LEU A 17 -14.18 2.81 9.52
N ALA A 18 -13.12 2.27 8.90
CA ALA A 18 -11.97 1.75 9.63
C ALA A 18 -11.31 2.82 10.50
N GLY A 19 -11.12 4.03 9.96
CA GLY A 19 -10.56 5.16 10.68
C GLY A 19 -11.38 5.54 11.92
N GLU A 20 -12.72 5.49 11.85
CA GLU A 20 -13.60 5.74 13.00
C GLU A 20 -13.38 4.73 14.13
N VAL A 21 -13.02 3.48 13.80
CA VAL A 21 -12.71 2.42 14.78
C VAL A 21 -11.27 2.55 15.32
N ILE A 22 -10.31 2.84 14.43
CA ILE A 22 -8.88 2.84 14.72
C ILE A 22 -8.45 4.05 15.55
N MET A 23 -8.88 5.26 15.17
CA MET A 23 -8.34 6.50 15.73
C MET A 23 -8.61 6.70 17.23
N PRO A 24 -9.76 6.30 17.80
CA PRO A 24 -9.94 6.31 19.25
C PRO A 24 -8.96 5.40 20.00
N LEU A 25 -8.64 4.23 19.44
CA LEU A 25 -7.69 3.28 20.02
C LEU A 25 -6.25 3.77 19.85
N TYR A 26 -5.92 4.39 18.75
CA TYR A 26 -4.64 5.08 18.55
C TYR A 26 -4.42 6.18 19.60
N ALA A 27 -5.43 7.02 19.85
CA ALA A 27 -5.33 8.12 20.80
C ALA A 27 -5.24 7.66 22.28
N SER A 28 -5.98 6.60 22.64
CA SER A 28 -6.01 6.10 24.03
C SER A 28 -4.91 5.08 24.34
N GLY A 29 -4.23 4.54 23.34
CA GLY A 29 -3.40 3.35 23.44
C GLY A 29 -4.22 2.07 23.46
N THR A 30 -3.65 0.99 22.99
CA THR A 30 -4.26 -0.35 22.98
C THR A 30 -3.24 -1.41 23.38
N SER A 31 -3.73 -2.54 23.89
CA SER A 31 -2.86 -3.68 24.17
C SER A 31 -2.37 -4.30 22.85
N VAL A 32 -1.10 -4.63 22.82
CA VAL A 32 -0.45 -5.30 21.69
C VAL A 32 -0.36 -6.80 21.98
N GLU A 33 -0.83 -7.60 21.05
CA GLU A 33 -0.59 -9.05 21.02
C GLU A 33 0.43 -9.37 19.92
N LEU A 34 1.10 -10.50 20.03
CA LEU A 34 2.00 -10.98 18.99
C LEU A 34 1.34 -12.15 18.26
N LYS A 35 1.27 -12.09 16.94
CA LYS A 35 0.89 -13.21 16.08
C LYS A 35 1.92 -14.34 16.17
N ALA A 36 1.63 -15.50 15.57
CA ALA A 36 2.53 -16.66 15.57
C ALA A 36 3.90 -16.38 14.92
N ASP A 37 3.94 -15.49 13.95
CA ASP A 37 5.15 -15.00 13.28
C ASP A 37 5.84 -13.85 14.02
N ARG A 38 5.35 -13.49 15.24
CA ARG A 38 5.83 -12.40 16.10
C ARG A 38 5.57 -10.99 15.56
N THR A 39 4.73 -10.83 14.55
CA THR A 39 4.22 -9.50 14.16
C THR A 39 3.20 -9.00 15.20
N PRO A 40 3.15 -7.69 15.47
CA PRO A 40 2.16 -7.12 16.38
C PRO A 40 0.77 -7.13 15.74
N VAL A 41 -0.24 -7.34 16.57
CA VAL A 41 -1.65 -7.14 16.23
C VAL A 41 -2.35 -6.52 17.45
N THR A 42 -3.34 -5.71 17.20
CA THR A 42 -4.11 -5.04 18.24
C THR A 42 -5.61 -5.31 18.08
N ALA A 43 -6.38 -4.95 19.10
CA ALA A 43 -7.85 -4.95 18.98
C ALA A 43 -8.33 -3.98 17.90
N ALA A 44 -7.53 -2.96 17.57
CA ALA A 44 -7.86 -2.00 16.51
C ALA A 44 -7.89 -2.68 15.13
N ASP A 45 -6.89 -3.50 14.80
CA ASP A 45 -6.80 -4.25 13.54
C ASP A 45 -8.05 -5.13 13.36
N ARG A 46 -8.34 -5.98 14.34
CA ARG A 46 -9.47 -6.92 14.29
C ARG A 46 -10.83 -6.22 14.23
N ASN A 47 -11.02 -5.19 15.06
CA ASN A 47 -12.30 -4.48 15.09
C ASN A 47 -12.54 -3.70 13.79
N ALA A 48 -11.51 -3.10 13.22
CA ALA A 48 -11.60 -2.40 11.94
C ALA A 48 -11.90 -3.36 10.80
N GLU A 49 -11.23 -4.53 10.72
CA GLU A 49 -11.54 -5.51 9.68
C GLU A 49 -12.98 -6.02 9.78
N LEU A 50 -13.48 -6.32 10.98
CA LEU A 50 -14.88 -6.74 11.18
C LEU A 50 -15.85 -5.65 10.70
N ALA A 51 -15.61 -4.39 11.05
CA ALA A 51 -16.45 -3.27 10.62
C ALA A 51 -16.49 -3.12 9.09
N ILE A 52 -15.31 -3.24 8.44
CA ILE A 52 -15.22 -3.20 6.96
C ILE A 52 -15.97 -4.39 6.35
N ARG A 53 -15.78 -5.60 6.87
CA ARG A 53 -16.46 -6.82 6.38
C ARG A 53 -17.98 -6.70 6.45
N ASP A 54 -18.50 -6.25 7.59
CA ASP A 54 -19.93 -6.04 7.79
C ASP A 54 -20.50 -4.97 6.84
N PHE A 55 -19.75 -3.91 6.59
CA PHE A 55 -20.11 -2.87 5.65
C PHE A 55 -20.14 -3.42 4.21
N LEU A 56 -19.07 -4.08 3.76
CA LEU A 56 -18.96 -4.62 2.41
C LEU A 56 -19.99 -5.72 2.14
N ALA A 57 -20.32 -6.56 3.11
CA ALA A 57 -21.37 -7.58 2.97
C ALA A 57 -22.76 -6.97 2.69
N ARG A 58 -23.04 -5.76 3.17
CA ARG A 58 -24.27 -5.03 2.88
C ARG A 58 -24.26 -4.29 1.54
N GLU A 59 -23.14 -3.61 1.23
CA GLU A 59 -23.03 -2.81 0.01
C GLU A 59 -22.77 -3.65 -1.26
N CYS A 60 -22.06 -4.77 -1.11
CA CYS A 60 -21.65 -5.66 -2.21
C CYS A 60 -21.97 -7.13 -1.88
N PRO A 61 -23.25 -7.49 -1.69
CA PRO A 61 -23.60 -8.86 -1.38
C PRO A 61 -23.15 -9.81 -2.51
N GLY A 62 -22.42 -10.87 -2.13
CA GLY A 62 -21.87 -11.85 -3.06
C GLY A 62 -20.40 -11.63 -3.46
N HIS A 63 -19.78 -10.47 -3.18
CA HIS A 63 -18.34 -10.33 -3.34
C HIS A 63 -17.58 -11.14 -2.28
N GLY A 64 -16.44 -11.75 -2.67
CA GLY A 64 -15.50 -12.36 -1.73
C GLY A 64 -14.73 -11.29 -0.94
N ILE A 65 -14.19 -11.70 0.22
CA ILE A 65 -13.34 -10.82 1.05
C ILE A 65 -12.14 -11.63 1.51
N LEU A 66 -10.93 -11.11 1.29
CA LEU A 66 -9.69 -11.59 1.87
C LEU A 66 -9.14 -10.49 2.79
N GLY A 67 -8.96 -10.78 4.06
CA GLY A 67 -8.36 -9.85 5.01
C GLY A 67 -7.18 -10.46 5.74
N GLU A 68 -6.32 -9.62 6.26
CA GLU A 68 -5.13 -10.02 7.00
C GLU A 68 -5.48 -10.77 8.28
N GLU A 69 -6.53 -10.33 9.01
CA GLU A 69 -6.82 -10.82 10.35
C GLU A 69 -7.77 -12.04 10.37
N PHE A 70 -8.75 -12.07 9.46
CA PHE A 70 -9.78 -13.12 9.44
C PHE A 70 -9.75 -13.99 8.17
N GLY A 71 -8.73 -13.80 7.31
CA GLY A 71 -8.55 -14.63 6.12
C GLY A 71 -9.66 -14.46 5.09
N GLU A 72 -9.99 -15.53 4.37
CA GLU A 72 -10.87 -15.48 3.21
C GLU A 72 -12.31 -15.86 3.54
N SER A 73 -13.25 -15.04 3.04
CA SER A 73 -14.67 -15.38 2.90
C SER A 73 -14.98 -15.48 1.41
N PRO A 74 -15.44 -16.64 0.91
CA PRO A 74 -15.70 -16.84 -0.51
C PRO A 74 -16.86 -15.97 -1.01
N GLY A 75 -16.82 -15.62 -2.31
CA GLY A 75 -17.87 -14.85 -2.99
C GLY A 75 -18.21 -15.42 -4.35
N ASP A 76 -18.54 -14.56 -5.31
CA ASP A 76 -18.97 -14.90 -6.69
C ASP A 76 -17.83 -15.46 -7.58
N GLY A 77 -16.59 -15.51 -7.05
CA GLY A 77 -15.40 -15.96 -7.77
C GLY A 77 -14.83 -14.95 -8.75
N ARG A 78 -15.47 -13.79 -8.90
CA ARG A 78 -15.05 -12.71 -9.80
C ARG A 78 -14.57 -11.47 -9.08
N HIS A 79 -15.28 -11.07 -8.00
CA HIS A 79 -14.98 -9.88 -7.22
C HIS A 79 -14.51 -10.29 -5.84
N ARG A 80 -13.35 -9.76 -5.43
CA ARG A 80 -12.76 -10.01 -4.12
C ARG A 80 -12.21 -8.72 -3.54
N TRP A 81 -12.74 -8.29 -2.40
CA TRP A 81 -12.16 -7.24 -1.59
C TRP A 81 -10.94 -7.77 -0.86
N ILE A 82 -9.86 -7.00 -0.84
CA ILE A 82 -8.62 -7.34 -0.14
C ILE A 82 -8.36 -6.23 0.86
N LEU A 83 -8.17 -6.61 2.13
CA LEU A 83 -8.17 -5.69 3.26
C LEU A 83 -6.91 -5.86 4.11
N ASP A 84 -6.24 -4.75 4.39
CA ASP A 84 -5.35 -4.58 5.52
C ASP A 84 -5.91 -3.46 6.40
N PRO A 85 -6.43 -3.77 7.60
CA PRO A 85 -7.01 -2.76 8.46
C PRO A 85 -5.99 -1.76 8.99
N ILE A 86 -4.77 -2.19 9.32
CA ILE A 86 -3.68 -1.31 9.79
C ILE A 86 -2.35 -1.75 9.19
N ASP A 87 -2.09 -1.38 7.95
CA ASP A 87 -0.73 -1.45 7.41
C ASP A 87 0.19 -0.50 8.18
N GLY A 88 1.35 -1.00 8.60
CA GLY A 88 2.23 -0.27 9.51
C GLY A 88 1.84 -0.43 10.98
N THR A 89 1.37 -1.59 11.44
CA THR A 89 1.02 -1.86 12.86
C THR A 89 2.17 -1.51 13.82
N LYS A 90 3.43 -1.66 13.38
CA LYS A 90 4.59 -1.22 14.18
C LYS A 90 4.58 0.30 14.40
N SER A 91 4.33 1.07 13.35
CA SER A 91 4.18 2.53 13.44
C SER A 91 3.00 2.90 14.36
N PHE A 92 1.87 2.21 14.20
CA PHE A 92 0.68 2.39 15.04
C PHE A 92 0.99 2.21 16.54
N VAL A 93 1.61 1.10 16.92
CA VAL A 93 1.89 0.81 18.35
C VAL A 93 2.96 1.72 18.97
N HIS A 94 3.80 2.35 18.14
CA HIS A 94 4.79 3.33 18.59
C HIS A 94 4.28 4.78 18.49
N HIS A 95 3.00 4.99 18.19
CA HIS A 95 2.39 6.31 18.00
C HIS A 95 3.09 7.16 16.90
N VAL A 96 3.66 6.48 15.89
CA VAL A 96 4.16 7.13 14.68
C VAL A 96 3.01 7.22 13.68
N PRO A 97 2.69 8.41 13.10
CA PRO A 97 1.47 8.59 12.29
C PRO A 97 1.59 8.04 10.85
N LEU A 98 2.56 7.15 10.60
CA LEU A 98 2.85 6.54 9.30
C LEU A 98 2.26 5.12 9.25
N PHE A 99 0.95 5.02 9.34
CA PHE A 99 0.17 3.80 9.19
C PHE A 99 -1.14 4.13 8.47
N GLY A 100 -1.79 3.13 7.92
CA GLY A 100 -3.06 3.36 7.24
C GLY A 100 -3.88 2.09 7.00
N THR A 101 -5.11 2.27 6.54
CA THR A 101 -5.98 1.20 6.08
C THR A 101 -5.86 1.05 4.58
N LEU A 102 -5.66 -0.19 4.12
CA LEU A 102 -5.64 -0.57 2.72
C LEU A 102 -6.94 -1.30 2.36
N VAL A 103 -7.63 -0.80 1.34
CA VAL A 103 -8.83 -1.44 0.78
C VAL A 103 -8.65 -1.56 -0.72
N ALA A 104 -8.61 -2.79 -1.23
CA ALA A 104 -8.59 -3.06 -2.67
C ALA A 104 -9.81 -3.85 -3.11
N LEU A 105 -10.23 -3.65 -4.36
CA LEU A 105 -11.10 -4.57 -5.06
C LEU A 105 -10.34 -5.19 -6.23
N GLU A 106 -10.26 -6.50 -6.20
CA GLU A 106 -9.79 -7.34 -7.29
C GLU A 106 -10.99 -7.80 -8.13
N ARG A 107 -10.86 -7.74 -9.45
CA ARG A 107 -11.80 -8.30 -10.40
C ARG A 107 -11.08 -9.21 -11.37
N ASP A 108 -11.53 -10.46 -11.45
CA ASP A 108 -10.93 -11.50 -12.30
C ASP A 108 -9.39 -11.65 -12.04
N GLY A 109 -8.94 -11.55 -10.79
CA GLY A 109 -7.54 -11.69 -10.40
C GLY A 109 -6.69 -10.42 -10.56
N VAL A 110 -7.29 -9.26 -10.91
CA VAL A 110 -6.58 -7.99 -11.11
C VAL A 110 -7.14 -6.92 -10.17
N PRO A 111 -6.31 -6.25 -9.35
CA PRO A 111 -6.77 -5.11 -8.55
C PRO A 111 -7.20 -3.95 -9.45
N VAL A 112 -8.46 -3.54 -9.33
CA VAL A 112 -9.09 -2.49 -10.16
C VAL A 112 -9.49 -1.25 -9.38
N VAL A 113 -9.56 -1.35 -8.04
CA VAL A 113 -9.79 -0.23 -7.12
C VAL A 113 -8.79 -0.33 -5.99
N GLY A 114 -8.27 0.80 -5.53
CA GLY A 114 -7.38 0.89 -4.37
C GLY A 114 -7.61 2.14 -3.55
N VAL A 115 -7.54 2.00 -2.23
CA VAL A 115 -7.56 3.10 -1.26
C VAL A 115 -6.44 2.89 -0.26
N ILE A 116 -5.66 3.95 -0.02
CA ILE A 116 -4.64 4.06 1.03
C ILE A 116 -5.09 5.19 1.96
N ALA A 117 -5.60 4.87 3.14
CA ALA A 117 -6.13 5.86 4.08
C ALA A 117 -5.21 6.00 5.30
N CYS A 118 -4.31 6.98 5.28
CA CYS A 118 -3.40 7.30 6.39
C CYS A 118 -4.10 8.22 7.38
N HIS A 119 -4.90 7.64 8.28
CA HIS A 119 -5.84 8.34 9.15
C HIS A 119 -5.18 9.39 10.04
N ALA A 120 -4.04 9.06 10.66
CA ALA A 120 -3.33 9.97 11.57
C ALA A 120 -2.64 11.13 10.82
N ALA A 121 -2.33 10.94 9.53
CA ALA A 121 -1.81 12.00 8.66
C ALA A 121 -2.93 12.85 8.03
N GLY A 122 -4.19 12.40 8.10
CA GLY A 122 -5.32 13.08 7.45
C GLY A 122 -5.28 12.99 5.92
N GLU A 123 -4.64 11.96 5.36
CA GLU A 123 -4.42 11.79 3.93
C GLU A 123 -5.03 10.47 3.43
N THR A 124 -5.85 10.56 2.38
CA THR A 124 -6.43 9.38 1.72
C THR A 124 -6.18 9.44 0.23
N ALA A 125 -5.30 8.57 -0.26
CA ALA A 125 -5.14 8.33 -1.68
C ALA A 125 -6.10 7.25 -2.16
N SER A 126 -6.65 7.40 -3.37
CA SER A 126 -7.63 6.45 -3.91
C SER A 126 -7.65 6.50 -5.42
N ALA A 127 -7.82 5.34 -6.06
CA ALA A 127 -7.87 5.22 -7.50
C ALA A 127 -8.78 4.06 -7.96
N ALA A 128 -9.24 4.15 -9.18
CA ALA A 128 -9.80 3.01 -9.91
C ALA A 128 -9.32 3.06 -11.36
N ILE A 129 -9.07 1.89 -11.95
CA ILE A 129 -8.51 1.77 -13.30
C ILE A 129 -9.34 2.57 -14.31
N GLY A 130 -8.66 3.51 -15.00
CA GLY A 130 -9.24 4.42 -16.00
C GLY A 130 -9.97 5.63 -15.42
N LEU A 131 -9.92 5.85 -14.09
CA LEU A 131 -10.53 7.03 -13.45
C LEU A 131 -9.51 8.02 -12.89
N GLY A 132 -8.21 7.68 -12.89
CA GLY A 132 -7.14 8.47 -12.29
C GLY A 132 -7.01 8.25 -10.79
N ALA A 133 -5.97 8.85 -10.21
CA ALA A 133 -5.67 8.83 -8.78
C ALA A 133 -6.01 10.16 -8.12
N PHE A 134 -6.43 10.09 -6.85
CA PHE A 134 -6.88 11.24 -6.08
C PHE A 134 -6.29 11.20 -4.66
N LEU A 135 -5.90 12.34 -4.12
CA LEU A 135 -5.57 12.55 -2.70
C LEU A 135 -6.59 13.48 -2.07
N ASN A 136 -7.31 13.01 -1.08
CA ASN A 136 -8.41 13.75 -0.42
C ASN A 136 -9.43 14.33 -1.42
N GLY A 137 -9.66 13.62 -2.54
CA GLY A 137 -10.60 14.00 -3.60
C GLY A 137 -10.02 14.86 -4.72
N GLU A 138 -8.80 15.41 -4.55
CA GLU A 138 -8.11 16.17 -5.59
C GLU A 138 -7.23 15.26 -6.46
N PRO A 139 -7.19 15.46 -7.80
CA PRO A 139 -6.34 14.65 -8.68
C PRO A 139 -4.87 14.78 -8.31
N ILE A 140 -4.14 13.64 -8.38
CA ILE A 140 -2.70 13.59 -8.13
C ILE A 140 -1.97 12.87 -9.26
N HIS A 141 -0.68 13.20 -9.38
CA HIS A 141 0.26 12.56 -10.28
C HIS A 141 1.61 12.36 -9.59
N VAL A 142 2.35 11.35 -10.03
CA VAL A 142 3.75 11.14 -9.65
C VAL A 142 4.64 12.32 -10.08
N SER A 143 5.86 12.40 -9.54
CA SER A 143 6.84 13.44 -9.90
C SER A 143 7.43 13.22 -11.30
N GLU A 144 8.04 14.28 -11.85
CA GLU A 144 8.76 14.25 -13.14
C GLU A 144 10.29 14.16 -12.98
N VAL A 145 10.79 13.86 -11.77
CA VAL A 145 12.24 13.70 -11.52
C VAL A 145 12.75 12.52 -12.36
N ASP A 146 13.78 12.78 -13.17
CA ASP A 146 14.32 11.85 -14.16
C ASP A 146 15.74 11.34 -13.84
N ARG A 147 16.31 11.74 -12.69
CA ARG A 147 17.65 11.36 -12.25
C ARG A 147 17.62 10.76 -10.86
N ILE A 148 18.29 9.63 -10.67
CA ILE A 148 18.40 8.98 -9.35
C ILE A 148 19.07 9.93 -8.33
N GLU A 149 20.03 10.74 -8.75
CA GLU A 149 20.75 11.68 -7.89
C GLU A 149 19.85 12.77 -7.27
N ASP A 150 18.71 13.04 -7.88
CA ASP A 150 17.72 14.01 -7.40
C ASP A 150 16.52 13.34 -6.70
N ALA A 151 16.49 11.99 -6.73
CA ALA A 151 15.36 11.22 -6.24
C ALA A 151 15.36 11.03 -4.71
N THR A 152 14.15 11.00 -4.14
CA THR A 152 13.88 10.48 -2.80
C THR A 152 13.51 9.01 -2.89
N VAL A 153 14.29 8.16 -2.21
CA VAL A 153 14.07 6.71 -2.10
C VAL A 153 13.58 6.39 -0.70
N SER A 154 12.44 5.72 -0.61
CA SER A 154 11.85 5.26 0.65
C SER A 154 11.77 3.73 0.71
N MET A 155 11.70 3.19 1.92
CA MET A 155 11.56 1.76 2.21
C MET A 155 10.92 1.59 3.59
N THR A 156 10.26 0.47 3.80
CA THR A 156 9.71 0.15 5.13
C THR A 156 10.81 -0.21 6.13
N SER A 157 11.77 -1.03 5.74
CA SER A 157 12.87 -1.44 6.60
C SER A 157 14.22 -1.41 5.89
N TYR A 158 15.04 -0.42 6.25
CA TYR A 158 16.41 -0.32 5.71
C TYR A 158 17.20 -1.61 5.92
N ALA A 159 17.24 -2.10 7.16
CA ALA A 159 18.03 -3.28 7.50
C ALA A 159 17.57 -4.56 6.77
N ARG A 160 16.24 -4.73 6.58
CA ARG A 160 15.70 -5.90 5.87
C ARG A 160 16.00 -5.80 4.36
N THR A 161 15.80 -4.62 3.78
CA THR A 161 16.08 -4.37 2.37
C THR A 161 17.56 -4.57 2.06
N GLU A 162 18.46 -4.04 2.89
CA GLU A 162 19.90 -4.24 2.76
C GLU A 162 20.31 -5.71 2.91
N ALA A 163 19.72 -6.43 3.87
CA ALA A 163 20.04 -7.85 4.09
C ALA A 163 19.62 -8.74 2.92
N MET A 164 18.52 -8.42 2.24
CA MET A 164 18.00 -9.20 1.10
C MET A 164 18.65 -8.81 -0.22
N HIS A 165 19.00 -7.53 -0.38
CA HIS A 165 19.54 -6.97 -1.62
C HIS A 165 20.74 -6.05 -1.36
N PRO A 166 21.86 -6.59 -0.81
CA PRO A 166 22.93 -5.76 -0.23
C PRO A 166 23.64 -4.85 -1.24
N ARG A 167 23.90 -5.34 -2.48
CA ARG A 167 24.63 -4.55 -3.47
C ARG A 167 23.72 -3.61 -4.24
N GLY A 168 22.62 -4.11 -4.77
CA GLY A 168 21.68 -3.33 -5.55
C GLY A 168 21.06 -2.20 -4.74
N PHE A 169 20.67 -2.49 -3.51
CA PHE A 169 20.13 -1.49 -2.59
C PHE A 169 21.20 -0.45 -2.19
N ALA A 170 22.43 -0.89 -1.84
CA ALA A 170 23.52 0.02 -1.52
C ALA A 170 23.89 0.92 -2.71
N SER A 171 23.92 0.35 -3.93
CA SER A 171 24.14 1.11 -5.17
C SER A 171 23.10 2.22 -5.35
N LEU A 172 21.81 1.87 -5.21
CA LEU A 172 20.73 2.84 -5.33
C LEU A 172 20.81 3.95 -4.26
N VAL A 173 20.95 3.56 -2.98
CA VAL A 173 20.97 4.51 -1.84
C VAL A 173 22.21 5.41 -1.88
N SER A 174 23.37 4.92 -2.32
CA SER A 174 24.57 5.74 -2.44
C SER A 174 24.50 6.81 -3.52
N ARG A 175 23.59 6.67 -4.47
CA ARG A 175 23.40 7.57 -5.61
C ARG A 175 22.22 8.51 -5.45
N CYS A 176 21.19 8.14 -4.70
CA CYS A 176 19.99 8.96 -4.58
C CYS A 176 20.23 10.25 -3.79
N GLY A 177 19.41 11.27 -4.05
CA GLY A 177 19.46 12.55 -3.37
C GLY A 177 19.08 12.45 -1.88
N LEU A 178 18.11 11.60 -1.57
CA LEU A 178 17.62 11.38 -0.21
C LEU A 178 17.17 9.93 -0.04
N ALA A 179 17.60 9.27 1.05
CA ALA A 179 17.04 7.97 1.47
C ALA A 179 16.42 8.08 2.86
N ARG A 180 15.19 7.61 3.03
CA ARG A 180 14.43 7.61 4.29
C ARG A 180 13.58 6.37 4.42
N ALA A 181 13.36 5.92 5.66
CA ALA A 181 12.41 4.86 5.99
C ALA A 181 11.03 5.46 6.34
N TRP A 182 10.44 6.18 5.39
CA TRP A 182 9.03 6.61 5.44
C TRP A 182 8.18 5.51 4.81
N GLY A 183 8.12 4.40 5.52
CA GLY A 183 7.66 3.14 4.98
C GLY A 183 6.18 2.87 5.10
N ASP A 184 5.88 1.59 5.00
CA ASP A 184 4.53 1.06 4.97
C ASP A 184 3.70 1.79 3.88
N CYS A 185 2.39 1.80 3.94
CA CYS A 185 1.52 2.42 2.93
C CYS A 185 1.77 3.92 2.69
N TYR A 186 2.30 4.64 3.69
CA TYR A 186 2.57 6.07 3.56
C TYR A 186 3.66 6.36 2.52
N GLY A 187 4.68 5.51 2.42
CA GLY A 187 5.72 5.63 1.39
C GLY A 187 5.14 5.57 -0.02
N TYR A 188 4.21 4.68 -0.25
CA TYR A 188 3.52 4.55 -1.54
C TYR A 188 2.59 5.73 -1.84
N LEU A 189 1.88 6.22 -0.82
CA LEU A 189 1.08 7.43 -0.95
C LEU A 189 1.95 8.63 -1.35
N MET A 190 3.15 8.76 -0.79
CA MET A 190 4.10 9.82 -1.17
C MET A 190 4.52 9.71 -2.64
N VAL A 191 4.78 8.49 -3.14
CA VAL A 191 5.11 8.29 -4.57
C VAL A 191 3.94 8.69 -5.45
N ALA A 192 2.73 8.22 -5.18
CA ALA A 192 1.54 8.57 -5.95
C ALA A 192 1.26 10.08 -5.97
N ALA A 193 1.58 10.79 -4.87
CA ALA A 193 1.40 12.23 -4.74
C ALA A 193 2.58 13.07 -5.26
N GLY A 194 3.59 12.45 -5.89
CA GLY A 194 4.76 13.14 -6.44
C GLY A 194 5.71 13.75 -5.39
N ARG A 195 5.67 13.22 -4.15
CA ARG A 195 6.49 13.68 -3.01
C ARG A 195 7.72 12.81 -2.74
N ALA A 196 7.78 11.64 -3.37
CA ALA A 196 8.93 10.75 -3.41
C ALA A 196 8.95 10.05 -4.78
N GLU A 197 10.10 9.57 -5.22
CA GLU A 197 10.27 8.96 -6.52
C GLU A 197 10.25 7.44 -6.47
N VAL A 198 10.66 6.86 -5.34
CA VAL A 198 10.82 5.40 -5.21
C VAL A 198 10.37 4.93 -3.84
N MET A 199 9.57 3.86 -3.81
CA MET A 199 9.28 3.10 -2.60
C MET A 199 9.56 1.62 -2.84
N LEU A 200 10.26 0.98 -1.90
CA LEU A 200 10.81 -0.36 -2.04
C LEU A 200 10.43 -1.25 -0.86
N ASP A 201 9.80 -2.39 -1.15
CA ASP A 201 9.60 -3.46 -0.17
C ASP A 201 9.93 -4.82 -0.78
N PRO A 202 10.95 -5.52 -0.25
CA PRO A 202 11.41 -6.80 -0.78
C PRO A 202 10.50 -7.97 -0.43
N GLU A 203 9.59 -7.80 0.52
CA GLU A 203 8.59 -8.79 0.92
C GLU A 203 7.26 -8.11 1.24
N MET A 204 6.20 -8.59 0.59
CA MET A 204 4.83 -8.08 0.71
C MET A 204 3.84 -9.24 0.71
N SER A 205 2.81 -9.13 1.53
CA SER A 205 1.61 -9.96 1.37
C SER A 205 0.67 -9.32 0.36
N ILE A 206 -0.35 -10.05 -0.08
CA ILE A 206 -1.30 -9.54 -1.07
C ILE A 206 -2.12 -8.36 -0.51
N TRP A 207 -2.45 -8.37 0.78
CA TRP A 207 -3.21 -7.29 1.43
C TRP A 207 -2.40 -6.00 1.58
N ASP A 208 -1.05 -6.09 1.68
CA ASP A 208 -0.16 -4.92 1.68
C ASP A 208 -0.05 -4.30 0.28
N ALA A 209 -0.13 -5.11 -0.80
CA ALA A 209 0.22 -4.67 -2.16
C ALA A 209 -0.98 -4.35 -3.06
N ALA A 210 -2.14 -5.01 -2.86
CA ALA A 210 -3.25 -4.94 -3.80
C ALA A 210 -3.83 -3.52 -3.97
N ALA A 211 -3.95 -2.75 -2.89
CA ALA A 211 -4.47 -1.38 -2.95
C ALA A 211 -3.48 -0.39 -3.59
N LEU A 212 -2.19 -0.66 -3.45
CA LEU A 212 -1.12 0.19 -3.95
C LEU A 212 -1.08 0.20 -5.48
N TYR A 213 -1.33 -0.95 -6.11
CA TYR A 213 -1.23 -1.11 -7.55
C TYR A 213 -2.07 -0.10 -8.35
N PRO A 214 -3.41 -0.01 -8.18
CA PRO A 214 -4.20 0.97 -8.91
C PRO A 214 -3.86 2.42 -8.50
N VAL A 215 -3.48 2.69 -7.24
CA VAL A 215 -3.13 4.04 -6.79
C VAL A 215 -1.86 4.55 -7.47
N ILE A 216 -0.81 3.73 -7.53
CA ILE A 216 0.44 4.10 -8.19
C ILE A 216 0.27 4.19 -9.70
N THR A 217 -0.36 3.20 -10.33
CA THR A 217 -0.48 3.15 -11.79
C THR A 217 -1.40 4.23 -12.35
N GLU A 218 -2.50 4.55 -11.68
CA GLU A 218 -3.41 5.63 -12.08
C GLU A 218 -2.85 7.04 -11.80
N ALA A 219 -1.86 7.15 -10.90
CA ALA A 219 -1.07 8.37 -10.74
C ALA A 219 0.01 8.55 -11.81
N GLY A 220 0.21 7.55 -12.70
CA GLY A 220 1.22 7.55 -13.75
C GLY A 220 2.55 6.90 -13.33
N GLY A 221 2.60 6.23 -12.18
CA GLY A 221 3.78 5.56 -11.66
C GLY A 221 4.03 4.17 -12.26
N GLY A 222 5.24 3.66 -12.05
CA GLY A 222 5.64 2.29 -12.34
C GLY A 222 5.42 1.40 -11.11
N PHE A 223 4.93 0.17 -11.31
CA PHE A 223 4.69 -0.80 -10.26
C PHE A 223 5.06 -2.22 -10.73
N SER A 224 6.02 -2.84 -10.06
CA SER A 224 6.45 -4.20 -10.36
C SER A 224 6.97 -4.91 -9.12
N GLN A 225 7.26 -6.19 -9.25
CA GLN A 225 8.09 -6.94 -8.31
C GLN A 225 9.58 -6.57 -8.49
N TRP A 226 10.44 -7.00 -7.58
CA TRP A 226 11.88 -6.71 -7.62
C TRP A 226 12.61 -7.32 -8.81
N ASP A 227 12.12 -8.40 -9.37
CA ASP A 227 12.64 -9.02 -10.61
C ASP A 227 12.18 -8.29 -11.88
N GLY A 228 11.29 -7.29 -11.74
CA GLY A 228 10.67 -6.56 -12.83
C GLY A 228 9.36 -7.16 -13.34
N THR A 229 8.87 -8.25 -12.75
CA THR A 229 7.56 -8.81 -13.11
C THR A 229 6.46 -7.78 -12.81
N PRO A 230 5.66 -7.35 -13.81
CA PRO A 230 4.61 -6.37 -13.59
C PRO A 230 3.50 -6.88 -12.66
N GLY A 231 2.90 -5.95 -11.90
CA GLY A 231 1.72 -6.23 -11.08
C GLY A 231 2.04 -6.68 -9.66
N VAL A 232 0.99 -7.10 -8.94
CA VAL A 232 1.04 -7.49 -7.53
C VAL A 232 1.71 -8.84 -7.36
N GLY A 233 2.60 -8.95 -6.37
CA GLY A 233 3.32 -10.17 -6.03
C GLY A 233 3.90 -10.11 -4.62
N GLY A 234 4.92 -10.94 -4.34
CA GLY A 234 5.55 -11.05 -3.03
C GLY A 234 6.55 -9.93 -2.70
N SER A 235 6.74 -8.96 -3.58
CA SER A 235 7.62 -7.79 -3.39
C SER A 235 7.12 -6.62 -4.22
N VAL A 236 7.52 -5.39 -3.88
CA VAL A 236 7.11 -4.20 -4.63
C VAL A 236 8.28 -3.24 -4.86
N VAL A 237 8.39 -2.79 -6.11
CA VAL A 237 9.13 -1.61 -6.55
C VAL A 237 8.11 -0.64 -7.14
N ALA A 238 7.77 0.42 -6.41
CA ALA A 238 6.92 1.51 -6.90
C ALA A 238 7.76 2.74 -7.18
N THR A 239 7.52 3.39 -8.31
CA THR A 239 8.30 4.56 -8.74
C THR A 239 7.42 5.61 -9.42
N ASN A 240 8.00 6.76 -9.71
CA ASN A 240 7.37 7.79 -10.55
C ASN A 240 7.27 7.42 -12.04
N GLY A 241 7.51 6.17 -12.42
CA GLY A 241 7.46 5.68 -13.78
C GLY A 241 8.72 6.01 -14.61
N VAL A 242 9.16 7.25 -14.60
CA VAL A 242 10.36 7.71 -15.34
C VAL A 242 11.61 6.97 -14.87
N LEU A 243 11.76 6.77 -13.56
CA LEU A 243 12.92 6.11 -12.95
C LEU A 243 12.79 4.58 -12.87
N HIS A 244 11.67 3.97 -13.29
CA HIS A 244 11.38 2.56 -12.99
C HIS A 244 12.47 1.62 -13.50
N GLU A 245 12.83 1.70 -14.79
CA GLU A 245 13.86 0.85 -15.37
C GLU A 245 15.26 1.11 -14.79
N ALA A 246 15.57 2.36 -14.46
CA ALA A 246 16.87 2.71 -13.84
C ALA A 246 16.98 2.11 -12.43
N VAL A 247 15.89 2.14 -11.65
CA VAL A 247 15.81 1.52 -10.32
C VAL A 247 15.93 0.01 -10.42
N LEU A 248 15.15 -0.63 -11.29
CA LEU A 248 15.24 -2.09 -11.50
C LEU A 248 16.63 -2.51 -11.96
N SER A 249 17.29 -1.73 -12.82
CA SER A 249 18.65 -2.00 -13.26
C SER A 249 19.65 -1.96 -12.09
N ALA A 250 19.54 -0.97 -11.21
CA ALA A 250 20.37 -0.88 -10.01
C ALA A 250 20.16 -2.07 -9.07
N LEU A 251 18.89 -2.48 -8.86
CA LEU A 251 18.55 -3.60 -7.98
C LEU A 251 19.04 -4.97 -8.54
N ARG A 252 19.14 -5.12 -9.86
CA ARG A 252 19.65 -6.37 -10.50
C ARG A 252 21.14 -6.62 -10.29
N GLU A 253 21.91 -5.66 -9.79
CA GLU A 253 23.34 -5.86 -9.48
C GLU A 253 23.59 -7.02 -8.48
N ASP A 254 22.57 -7.42 -7.71
CA ASP A 254 22.63 -8.59 -6.83
C ASP A 254 22.48 -9.92 -7.57
N ALA A 255 21.88 -9.93 -8.76
CA ALA A 255 21.59 -11.15 -9.53
C ALA A 255 22.80 -11.68 -10.36
N THR A 256 23.90 -10.91 -10.43
CA THR A 256 25.07 -11.24 -11.27
C THR A 256 26.21 -11.89 -10.46
N LYS A 257 25.99 -13.11 -9.91
CA LYS A 257 27.04 -14.06 -9.58
C LYS A 257 26.54 -15.49 -9.55
#